data_ada26b0e34859f3d5b92d9e78125c40f
#
_entry.id   ada26b0e34859f3d5b92d9e78125c40f
#
_cell.length_a   1.000
_cell.length_b   1.000
_cell.length_c   1.000
_cell.angle_alpha   90.00
_cell.angle_beta   90.00
_cell.angle_gamma   90.00
#
_symmetry.space_group_name_H-M   'P 1'
#
loop_
_entity.id
_entity.type
_entity.pdbx_description
1 polymer ?
#
loop_
_entity_poly.entity_id
_entity_poly.type
_entity_poly.pdbx_seq_one_letter_code
_entity_poly.pdbx_strand_id
1 'polypeptide(L)'
;MGLGARTVTEGNMARDDYYVIVYKILAYLYIKLKTGEEIEPEMLMYDGSLFQINRKYWVYIFENLFNDGYITGLSNIRVGEGYYLKEQFSGCQITPKGIEYLCENYLAEKAKQFLKDIKEITTFI
;
A
#
# COMPACT_ATOMS: atom_id res chain seq x y z
N MET A 1 -10.45 -23.62 23.21
CA MET A 1 -10.85 -23.29 22.18
C MET A 1 -9.87 -23.17 21.07
N GLY A 2 -9.87 -24.06 20.24
CA GLY A 2 -9.03 -23.99 19.11
C GLY A 2 -9.11 -22.66 18.46
N LEU A 3 -10.13 -21.99 18.82
CA LEU A 3 -10.20 -20.66 18.36
C LEU A 3 -9.11 -19.82 18.89
N GLY A 4 -8.56 -20.15 20.04
CA GLY A 4 -7.53 -19.35 20.64
C GLY A 4 -6.36 -19.18 19.71
N ALA A 5 -5.85 -20.28 19.22
CA ALA A 5 -4.69 -20.20 18.34
C ALA A 5 -5.04 -19.50 17.06
N ARG A 6 -6.20 -19.82 16.48
CA ARG A 6 -6.56 -19.19 15.25
C ARG A 6 -6.87 -17.73 15.45
N THR A 7 -7.50 -17.39 16.56
CA THR A 7 -7.78 -16.00 16.85
C THR A 7 -6.52 -15.18 16.96
N VAL A 8 -5.51 -15.74 17.63
CA VAL A 8 -4.24 -15.05 17.76
C VAL A 8 -3.63 -14.85 16.36
N THR A 9 -3.71 -15.89 15.53
CA THR A 9 -3.18 -15.78 14.18
C THR A 9 -3.91 -14.70 13.40
N GLU A 10 -5.21 -14.65 13.55
CA GLU A 10 -5.98 -13.65 12.84
C GLU A 10 -5.63 -12.26 13.29
N GLY A 11 -5.44 -12.06 14.58
CA GLY A 11 -5.05 -10.76 15.07
C GLY A 11 -3.70 -10.33 14.54
N ASN A 12 -2.73 -11.27 14.52
CA ASN A 12 -1.42 -10.97 14.00
C ASN A 12 -1.49 -10.70 12.51
N MET A 13 -2.31 -11.44 11.79
CA MET A 13 -2.44 -11.25 10.37
C MET A 13 -3.05 -9.90 10.04
N ALA A 14 -4.00 -9.46 10.82
CA ALA A 14 -4.62 -8.16 10.57
C ALA A 14 -3.60 -7.04 10.69
N ARG A 15 -2.75 -7.13 11.72
CA ARG A 15 -1.73 -6.11 11.90
C ARG A 15 -0.68 -6.17 10.80
N ASP A 16 -0.24 -7.40 10.49
CA ASP A 16 0.75 -7.56 9.43
C ASP A 16 0.15 -7.15 8.09
N ASP A 17 -1.14 -7.38 7.93
CA ASP A 17 -1.81 -7.02 6.70
C ASP A 17 -1.74 -5.52 6.45
N TYR A 18 -1.99 -4.70 7.46
CA TYR A 18 -1.92 -3.25 7.30
C TYR A 18 -0.52 -2.84 6.83
N TYR A 19 0.51 -3.31 7.52
CA TYR A 19 1.86 -2.88 7.20
C TYR A 19 2.36 -3.49 5.90
N VAL A 20 1.89 -4.68 5.56
CA VAL A 20 2.23 -5.28 4.28
C VAL A 20 1.61 -4.47 3.15
N ILE A 21 0.36 -4.07 3.30
CA ILE A 21 -0.29 -3.27 2.26
C ILE A 21 0.43 -1.93 2.10
N VAL A 22 0.77 -1.28 3.22
CA VAL A 22 1.49 -0.02 3.16
C VAL A 22 2.83 -0.22 2.45
N TYR A 23 3.53 -1.29 2.76
CA TYR A 23 4.80 -1.57 2.11
C TYR A 23 4.62 -1.76 0.61
N LYS A 24 3.59 -2.51 0.22
CA LYS A 24 3.33 -2.73 -1.19
C LYS A 24 3.07 -1.44 -1.93
N ILE A 25 2.27 -0.56 -1.34
CA ILE A 25 1.96 0.72 -1.95
C ILE A 25 3.23 1.54 -2.11
N LEU A 26 3.99 1.69 -1.03
CA LEU A 26 5.16 2.53 -1.06
C LEU A 26 6.25 1.96 -1.98
N ALA A 27 6.42 0.64 -1.97
CA ALA A 27 7.40 0.01 -2.85
C ALA A 27 7.02 0.20 -4.30
N TYR A 28 5.74 0.04 -4.63
CA TYR A 28 5.29 0.25 -6.00
C TYR A 28 5.57 1.68 -6.45
N LEU A 29 5.24 2.65 -5.61
CA LEU A 29 5.46 4.05 -5.95
C LEU A 29 6.95 4.36 -6.08
N TYR A 30 7.77 3.75 -5.24
CA TYR A 30 9.20 3.98 -5.28
C TYR A 30 9.80 3.41 -6.57
N ILE A 31 9.35 2.22 -6.98
CA ILE A 31 9.81 1.64 -8.23
C ILE A 31 9.50 2.56 -9.40
N LYS A 32 8.27 3.06 -9.45
CA LYS A 32 7.88 3.93 -10.55
C LYS A 32 8.68 5.21 -10.56
N LEU A 33 8.95 5.75 -9.39
CA LEU A 33 9.76 6.95 -9.30
C LEU A 33 11.17 6.70 -9.81
N LYS A 34 11.77 5.58 -9.41
CA LYS A 34 13.15 5.29 -9.78
C LYS A 34 13.30 4.97 -11.26
N THR A 35 12.33 4.32 -11.85
CA THR A 35 12.41 3.93 -13.25
C THR A 35 11.90 5.01 -14.19
N GLY A 36 11.21 6.01 -13.65
CA GLY A 36 10.61 7.04 -14.48
C GLY A 36 9.36 6.59 -15.21
N GLU A 37 8.82 5.44 -14.84
CA GLU A 37 7.61 4.93 -15.48
C GLU A 37 6.40 5.52 -14.81
N GLU A 38 5.30 5.55 -15.54
CA GLU A 38 4.08 6.13 -15.02
C GLU A 38 3.34 5.15 -14.14
N ILE A 39 2.63 5.70 -13.16
CA ILE A 39 1.79 4.91 -12.29
C ILE A 39 0.63 4.33 -13.10
N GLU A 40 0.32 3.08 -12.84
CA GLU A 40 -0.88 2.46 -13.36
C GLU A 40 -1.92 2.50 -12.25
N PRO A 41 -2.90 3.39 -12.34
CA PRO A 41 -3.82 3.58 -11.21
C PRO A 41 -4.53 2.31 -10.75
N GLU A 42 -4.81 1.38 -11.65
CA GLU A 42 -5.50 0.16 -11.24
C GLU A 42 -4.67 -0.67 -10.27
N MET A 43 -3.36 -0.49 -10.24
CA MET A 43 -2.52 -1.20 -9.28
C MET A 43 -2.76 -0.72 -7.86
N LEU A 44 -3.24 0.50 -7.71
CA LEU A 44 -3.46 1.08 -6.39
C LEU A 44 -4.91 1.00 -5.93
N MET A 45 -5.77 0.35 -6.71
CA MET A 45 -7.17 0.25 -6.35
C MET A 45 -7.40 -0.84 -5.33
N TYR A 46 -8.54 -0.74 -4.64
CA TYR A 46 -8.88 -1.68 -3.57
C TYR A 46 -8.99 -3.13 -4.08
N ASP A 47 -9.27 -3.30 -5.35
CA ASP A 47 -9.42 -4.63 -5.95
C ASP A 47 -8.36 -4.87 -7.01
N GLY A 48 -7.21 -4.25 -6.87
CA GLY A 48 -6.15 -4.36 -7.87
C GLY A 48 -5.29 -5.57 -7.69
N SER A 49 -4.14 -5.55 -8.34
CA SER A 49 -3.23 -6.68 -8.31
C SER A 49 -2.36 -6.72 -7.07
N LEU A 50 -2.11 -5.58 -6.45
CA LEU A 50 -1.22 -5.54 -5.29
C LEU A 50 -1.90 -6.06 -4.03
N PHE A 51 -3.17 -5.79 -3.89
CA PHE A 51 -3.93 -6.20 -2.72
C PHE A 51 -5.40 -6.17 -3.04
N GLN A 52 -6.18 -6.83 -2.20
CA GLN A 52 -7.63 -6.82 -2.36
C GLN A 52 -8.23 -6.64 -0.97
N ILE A 53 -8.85 -5.49 -0.75
CA ILE A 53 -9.39 -5.12 0.54
C ILE A 53 -10.70 -4.39 0.31
N ASN A 54 -11.46 -4.17 1.37
CA ASN A 54 -12.71 -3.44 1.21
C ASN A 54 -12.42 -1.95 1.04
N ARG A 55 -13.39 -1.24 0.47
CA ARG A 55 -13.18 0.15 0.13
C ARG A 55 -12.92 1.05 1.33
N LYS A 56 -13.59 0.80 2.43
CA LYS A 56 -13.39 1.66 3.60
C LYS A 56 -11.98 1.54 4.14
N TYR A 57 -11.47 0.33 4.18
CA TYR A 57 -10.11 0.09 4.64
C TYR A 57 -9.11 0.74 3.69
N TRP A 58 -9.38 0.62 2.40
CA TRP A 58 -8.56 1.21 1.36
C TRP A 58 -8.47 2.73 1.53
N VAL A 59 -9.62 3.39 1.72
CA VAL A 59 -9.64 4.84 1.94
C VAL A 59 -8.88 5.19 3.21
N TYR A 60 -9.08 4.42 4.27
CA TYR A 60 -8.39 4.64 5.53
C TYR A 60 -6.87 4.62 5.33
N ILE A 61 -6.38 3.63 4.60
CA ILE A 61 -4.95 3.49 4.39
C ILE A 61 -4.40 4.68 3.59
N PHE A 62 -5.05 5.01 2.49
CA PHE A 62 -4.54 6.10 1.65
C PHE A 62 -4.66 7.44 2.34
N GLU A 63 -5.73 7.67 3.10
CA GLU A 63 -5.85 8.92 3.83
C GLU A 63 -4.72 9.05 4.85
N ASN A 64 -4.41 7.98 5.53
CA ASN A 64 -3.34 8.05 6.53
C ASN A 64 -1.98 8.23 5.87
N LEU A 65 -1.74 7.56 4.76
CA LEU A 65 -0.48 7.75 4.05
C LEU A 65 -0.32 9.18 3.58
N PHE A 66 -1.39 9.76 3.08
CA PHE A 66 -1.35 11.14 2.61
C PHE A 66 -1.18 12.12 3.76
N ASN A 67 -1.97 11.95 4.82
CA ASN A 67 -1.94 12.87 5.95
C ASN A 67 -0.63 12.79 6.71
N ASP A 68 -0.02 11.63 6.75
CA ASP A 68 1.26 11.47 7.44
C ASP A 68 2.44 11.90 6.57
N GLY A 69 2.18 12.26 5.34
CA GLY A 69 3.24 12.77 4.48
C GLY A 69 4.08 11.71 3.81
N TYR A 70 3.60 10.47 3.73
CA TYR A 70 4.35 9.41 3.06
C TYR A 70 4.12 9.40 1.56
N ILE A 71 2.99 9.92 1.11
CA ILE A 71 2.69 10.04 -0.31
C ILE A 71 2.18 11.45 -0.59
N THR A 72 2.27 11.83 -1.86
CA THR A 72 1.77 13.11 -2.32
C THR A 72 1.19 12.92 -3.71
N GLY A 73 0.57 13.97 -4.24
CA GLY A 73 0.05 13.92 -5.60
C GLY A 73 -1.30 13.24 -5.73
N LEU A 74 -1.85 12.73 -4.65
CA LEU A 74 -3.18 12.17 -4.65
C LEU A 74 -4.15 13.29 -4.34
N SER A 75 -5.15 13.46 -5.20
CA SER A 75 -6.20 14.40 -4.89
C SER A 75 -6.94 13.88 -3.67
N ASN A 76 -7.05 14.70 -2.64
CA ASN A 76 -7.73 14.25 -1.43
C ASN A 76 -9.20 14.61 -1.44
N ILE A 77 -9.73 14.99 -2.59
CA ILE A 77 -11.14 15.26 -2.73
C ILE A 77 -11.83 13.96 -3.09
N ARG A 78 -12.60 13.44 -2.16
CA ARG A 78 -13.35 12.22 -2.41
C ARG A 78 -14.67 12.60 -3.07
N VAL A 79 -15.11 11.75 -3.97
CA VAL A 79 -16.32 12.00 -4.75
C VAL A 79 -17.32 10.89 -4.51
N GLY A 80 -18.54 11.12 -4.94
CA GLY A 80 -19.60 10.13 -4.82
C GLY A 80 -19.84 9.79 -3.36
N GLU A 81 -19.63 8.55 -3.01
CA GLU A 81 -19.91 8.08 -1.67
C GLU A 81 -18.73 8.17 -0.74
N GLY A 82 -17.82 9.07 -1.01
CA GLY A 82 -16.66 9.25 -0.15
C GLY A 82 -15.49 8.38 -0.53
N TYR A 83 -15.49 7.87 -1.73
CA TYR A 83 -14.40 7.05 -2.22
C TYR A 83 -13.62 7.79 -3.28
N TYR A 84 -12.35 7.41 -3.45
CA TYR A 84 -11.52 7.99 -4.50
C TYR A 84 -11.86 7.36 -5.83
N LEU A 85 -11.72 8.14 -6.88
CA LEU A 85 -11.79 7.62 -8.23
C LEU A 85 -10.41 7.17 -8.66
N LYS A 86 -10.38 6.18 -9.55
CA LYS A 86 -9.12 5.63 -10.02
C LYS A 86 -8.21 6.72 -10.59
N GLU A 87 -8.77 7.65 -11.33
CA GLU A 87 -7.99 8.68 -11.99
C GLU A 87 -7.26 9.59 -11.01
N GLN A 88 -7.72 9.64 -9.77
CA GLN A 88 -7.08 10.50 -8.78
C GLN A 88 -5.70 10.00 -8.38
N PHE A 89 -5.38 8.76 -8.70
CA PHE A 89 -4.10 8.18 -8.33
C PHE A 89 -3.01 8.36 -9.36
N SER A 90 -3.34 8.93 -10.52
CA SER A 90 -2.35 9.01 -11.61
C SER A 90 -1.14 9.87 -11.25
N GLY A 91 -1.32 10.83 -10.36
CA GLY A 91 -0.19 11.69 -9.96
C GLY A 91 0.41 11.31 -8.62
N CYS A 92 0.05 10.15 -8.09
CA CYS A 92 0.49 9.76 -6.76
C CYS A 92 1.97 9.43 -6.75
N GLN A 93 2.70 9.93 -5.76
CA GLN A 93 4.14 9.69 -5.65
C GLN A 93 4.51 9.47 -4.20
N ILE A 94 5.58 8.71 -4.00
CA ILE A 94 6.14 8.55 -2.67
C ILE A 94 6.96 9.80 -2.35
N THR A 95 6.97 10.18 -1.09
CA THR A 95 7.76 11.32 -0.64
C THR A 95 9.08 10.83 -0.05
N PRO A 96 10.06 11.72 0.18
CA PRO A 96 11.27 11.31 0.88
C PRO A 96 10.96 10.69 2.23
N LYS A 97 9.96 11.21 2.95
CA LYS A 97 9.56 10.63 4.22
C LYS A 97 9.03 9.21 4.02
N GLY A 98 8.28 9.00 2.94
CA GLY A 98 7.79 7.66 2.62
C GLY A 98 8.92 6.70 2.29
N ILE A 99 9.94 7.18 1.58
CA ILE A 99 11.09 6.35 1.26
C ILE A 99 11.81 5.94 2.54
N GLU A 100 11.98 6.89 3.45
CA GLU A 100 12.63 6.61 4.71
C GLU A 100 11.84 5.56 5.49
N TYR A 101 10.53 5.73 5.55
CA TYR A 101 9.67 4.79 6.24
C TYR A 101 9.78 3.39 5.61
N LEU A 102 9.77 3.35 4.29
CA LEU A 102 9.87 2.09 3.56
C LEU A 102 11.16 1.36 3.90
N CYS A 103 12.27 2.09 3.99
CA CYS A 103 13.56 1.48 4.21
C CYS A 103 13.82 1.11 5.66
N GLU A 104 13.19 1.80 6.59
CA GLU A 104 13.49 1.62 8.01
C GLU A 104 12.47 0.79 8.76
N ASN A 105 11.34 0.48 8.14
CA ASN A 105 10.29 -0.26 8.82
C ASN A 105 10.73 -1.70 9.01
N TYR A 106 10.74 -2.15 10.27
CA TYR A 106 11.24 -3.49 10.55
C TYR A 106 10.34 -4.59 9.99
N LEU A 107 9.11 -4.25 9.62
CA LEU A 107 8.23 -5.22 8.98
C LEU A 107 8.54 -5.36 7.50
N ALA A 108 9.49 -4.59 6.99
CA ALA A 108 9.85 -4.66 5.59
C ALA A 108 10.31 -6.05 5.18
N GLU A 109 10.97 -6.78 6.09
CA GLU A 109 11.43 -8.11 5.73
C GLU A 109 10.27 -9.06 5.46
N LYS A 110 9.24 -8.99 6.29
CA LYS A 110 8.04 -9.80 6.05
C LYS A 110 7.39 -9.41 4.75
N ALA A 111 7.28 -8.12 4.50
CA ALA A 111 6.65 -7.65 3.29
C ALA A 111 7.45 -8.04 2.06
N LYS A 112 8.76 -8.02 2.16
CA LYS A 112 9.60 -8.44 1.05
C LYS A 112 9.35 -9.89 0.68
N GLN A 113 9.24 -10.76 1.68
CA GLN A 113 8.95 -12.16 1.40
C GLN A 113 7.63 -12.28 0.66
N PHE A 114 6.64 -11.53 1.10
CA PHE A 114 5.33 -11.55 0.50
C PHE A 114 5.40 -11.04 -0.94
N LEU A 115 6.15 -9.99 -1.17
CA LEU A 115 6.24 -9.38 -2.49
C LEU A 115 7.01 -10.23 -3.48
N LYS A 116 7.82 -11.14 -3.01
CA LYS A 116 8.55 -12.02 -3.92
C LYS A 116 7.63 -12.88 -4.74
N ASP A 117 6.39 -13.02 -4.32
CA ASP A 117 5.42 -13.76 -5.11
C ASP A 117 4.83 -12.92 -6.23
N ILE A 118 5.13 -11.64 -6.27
CA ILE A 118 4.61 -10.73 -7.29
C ILE A 118 5.79 -10.32 -8.17
N LYS A 119 5.87 -10.92 -9.34
CA LYS A 119 7.07 -10.81 -10.16
C LYS A 119 7.44 -9.42 -10.55
N GLU A 120 6.46 -8.60 -10.88
CA GLU A 120 6.78 -7.26 -11.34
C GLU A 120 7.40 -6.41 -10.25
N ILE A 121 7.33 -6.85 -9.01
CA ILE A 121 7.91 -6.11 -7.90
C ILE A 121 9.18 -6.75 -7.41
N THR A 122 9.32 -8.06 -7.56
CA THR A 122 10.48 -8.75 -7.03
C THR A 122 11.79 -8.30 -7.67
N THR A 123 11.75 -7.92 -8.94
CA THR A 123 12.98 -7.48 -9.58
C THR A 123 13.54 -6.22 -8.95
N PHE A 124 12.69 -5.46 -8.33
CA PHE A 124 13.11 -4.25 -7.66
C PHE A 124 13.86 -4.56 -6.38
N ILE A 125 13.39 -5.55 -5.67
CA ILE A 125 13.94 -5.86 -4.37
C ILE A 125 15.16 -6.74 -4.46
#